data_d70f4ceaa229f801558fab525abbb795
#
_entry.id   d70f4ceaa229f801558fab525abbb795
#
_cell.length_a   1.000
_cell.length_b   1.000
_cell.length_c   1.000
_cell.angle_alpha   90.00
_cell.angle_beta   90.00
_cell.angle_gamma   90.00
#
_symmetry.space_group_name_H-M   'P 1'
#
loop_
_entity.id
_entity.type
_entity.pdbx_description
1 polymer ?
#
loop_
_entity_poly.entity_id
_entity_poly.type
_entity_poly.pdbx_seq_one_letter_code
_entity_poly.pdbx_strand_id
1 'polypeptide(L)'
;EPEHLLCAMLEDDGCAAGLLLAEMGLSLTEAVRECRQLSGQFVLPAQPRVSASIPRGSRASDKYCRDLTRRAAEGELDPVFCREAELDRMVEILCRRQKNDPCLIGEPGVGKTALAEGLALRIAAGQVPRALQGRRLLALDMASLVAGTKYRGDFEERLKNLLEELVRDGTAILFIDEFHTIVGAGAAEGAIDAASILKPVLARGELQLIGATTNQEFRTHIQKDAALERRFGRVQVEEPTPAQAVEILNGLAPRYERYHGVRLPPQTLQAAVELSVRYLPGRCLPDKAIDLVDEACAAARILAEKEQRTQPVLTPEDIARVVAAASGVPAQRVGEQERERLDKLESRLNAEIVGQQRAGVPRPLDYFLVFTVHDISDFVPKIWQISQLSA
;
A
#
# COMPACT_ATOMS: atom_id res chain seq x y z
N GLU A 1 -23.89 -5.15 25.56
CA GLU A 1 -25.02 -5.79 26.24
C GLU A 1 -26.21 -4.84 26.27
N PRO A 2 -27.47 -5.29 26.28
CA PRO A 2 -28.67 -4.44 26.18
C PRO A 2 -28.76 -3.38 27.25
N GLU A 3 -28.25 -3.65 28.47
CA GLU A 3 -28.25 -2.73 29.60
C GLU A 3 -27.39 -1.49 29.37
N HIS A 4 -26.24 -1.65 28.71
CA HIS A 4 -25.36 -0.51 28.38
C HIS A 4 -25.96 0.38 27.29
N LEU A 5 -26.68 -0.25 26.33
CA LEU A 5 -27.40 0.48 25.30
C LEU A 5 -28.53 1.30 25.90
N LEU A 6 -29.25 0.70 26.85
CA LEU A 6 -30.34 1.34 27.57
C LEU A 6 -29.83 2.52 28.42
N CYS A 7 -28.71 2.35 29.13
CA CYS A 7 -28.09 3.46 29.88
C CYS A 7 -27.69 4.62 28.95
N ALA A 8 -27.05 4.33 27.83
CA ALA A 8 -26.64 5.34 26.85
C ALA A 8 -27.84 6.06 26.23
N MET A 9 -28.94 5.35 25.96
CA MET A 9 -30.17 5.95 25.47
C MET A 9 -30.91 6.82 26.50
N LEU A 10 -30.78 6.51 27.79
CA LEU A 10 -31.40 7.27 28.88
C LEU A 10 -30.56 8.48 29.31
N GLU A 11 -29.29 8.53 28.98
CA GLU A 11 -28.39 9.67 29.23
C GLU A 11 -28.47 10.76 28.13
N ASP A 12 -29.18 10.49 27.03
CA ASP A 12 -29.39 11.46 25.96
C ASP A 12 -30.70 12.20 26.16
N ASP A 13 -30.64 13.48 26.55
CA ASP A 13 -31.78 14.37 26.84
C ASP A 13 -32.79 14.52 25.67
N GLY A 14 -32.45 14.10 24.47
CA GLY A 14 -33.30 14.13 23.26
C GLY A 14 -33.92 12.78 22.89
N CYS A 15 -33.65 11.71 23.63
CA CYS A 15 -34.08 10.37 23.25
C CYS A 15 -35.58 10.14 23.55
N ALA A 16 -36.29 9.59 22.54
CA ALA A 16 -37.72 9.24 22.66
C ALA A 16 -38.02 8.26 23.80
N ALA A 17 -37.07 7.40 24.17
CA ALA A 17 -37.20 6.48 25.30
C ALA A 17 -37.24 7.22 26.65
N GLY A 18 -36.45 8.27 26.81
CA GLY A 18 -36.47 9.14 28.01
C GLY A 18 -37.79 9.88 28.18
N LEU A 19 -38.34 10.40 27.07
CA LEU A 19 -39.64 11.07 27.06
C LEU A 19 -40.79 10.13 27.42
N LEU A 20 -40.81 8.91 26.89
CA LEU A 20 -41.80 7.88 27.21
C LEU A 20 -41.77 7.46 28.68
N LEU A 21 -40.58 7.30 29.28
CA LEU A 21 -40.45 6.97 30.69
C LEU A 21 -40.95 8.12 31.61
N ALA A 22 -40.69 9.37 31.21
CA ALA A 22 -41.22 10.55 31.92
C ALA A 22 -42.74 10.64 31.84
N GLU A 23 -43.37 10.32 30.71
CA GLU A 23 -44.82 10.23 30.55
C GLU A 23 -45.43 9.10 31.37
N MET A 24 -44.70 8.02 31.60
CA MET A 24 -45.12 6.90 32.46
C MET A 24 -44.91 7.20 33.96
N GLY A 25 -44.42 8.36 34.31
CA GLY A 25 -44.19 8.80 35.71
C GLY A 25 -42.97 8.15 36.40
N LEU A 26 -42.03 7.56 35.60
CA LEU A 26 -40.81 6.98 36.08
C LEU A 26 -39.71 8.04 36.08
N SER A 27 -38.96 8.13 37.23
CA SER A 27 -37.84 9.04 37.32
C SER A 27 -36.65 8.53 36.48
N LEU A 28 -36.22 9.34 35.52
CA LEU A 28 -35.07 9.03 34.64
C LEU A 28 -33.82 8.74 35.46
N THR A 29 -33.60 9.50 36.52
CA THR A 29 -32.45 9.34 37.43
C THR A 29 -32.47 8.03 38.20
N GLU A 30 -33.65 7.52 38.58
CA GLU A 30 -33.81 6.21 39.23
C GLU A 30 -33.58 5.08 38.24
N ALA A 31 -34.12 5.18 37.03
CA ALA A 31 -33.92 4.18 35.97
C ALA A 31 -32.45 4.03 35.54
N VAL A 32 -31.72 5.15 35.40
CA VAL A 32 -30.27 5.13 35.11
C VAL A 32 -29.49 4.53 36.28
N ARG A 33 -29.88 4.84 37.54
CA ARG A 33 -29.21 4.29 38.70
C ARG A 33 -29.41 2.77 38.84
N GLU A 34 -30.62 2.25 38.58
CA GLU A 34 -30.88 0.81 38.56
C GLU A 34 -30.17 0.09 37.43
N CYS A 35 -30.16 0.65 36.21
CA CYS A 35 -29.40 0.10 35.09
C CYS A 35 -27.89 0.04 35.38
N ARG A 36 -27.34 1.06 36.06
CA ARG A 36 -25.94 1.06 36.52
C ARG A 36 -25.67 0.04 37.63
N GLN A 37 -26.62 -0.23 38.51
CA GLN A 37 -26.48 -1.26 39.54
C GLN A 37 -26.53 -2.67 38.95
N LEU A 38 -27.36 -2.90 37.96
CA LEU A 38 -27.43 -4.18 37.21
C LEU A 38 -26.18 -4.42 36.35
N SER A 39 -25.63 -3.40 35.71
CA SER A 39 -24.38 -3.48 34.97
C SER A 39 -23.15 -3.60 35.86
N GLY A 40 -23.21 -3.15 37.12
CA GLY A 40 -22.10 -3.21 38.09
C GLY A 40 -21.85 -4.61 38.69
N GLN A 41 -22.72 -5.60 38.44
CA GLN A 41 -22.47 -6.99 38.85
C GLN A 41 -21.58 -7.80 37.91
N PHE A 42 -21.33 -7.31 36.74
CA PHE A 42 -20.30 -7.84 35.85
C PHE A 42 -19.01 -7.03 36.00
N VAL A 43 -18.07 -7.57 36.75
CA VAL A 43 -16.69 -7.10 36.74
C VAL A 43 -16.15 -7.35 35.31
N LEU A 44 -16.19 -6.31 34.47
CA LEU A 44 -15.37 -6.27 33.30
C LEU A 44 -13.93 -6.51 33.75
N PRO A 45 -13.19 -7.48 33.14
CA PRO A 45 -11.77 -7.55 33.42
C PRO A 45 -11.22 -6.14 33.14
N ALA A 46 -10.55 -5.59 34.13
CA ALA A 46 -10.07 -4.22 34.13
C ALA A 46 -9.47 -3.94 32.75
N GLN A 47 -10.05 -2.98 32.03
CA GLN A 47 -9.36 -2.41 30.89
C GLN A 47 -7.96 -2.07 31.40
N PRO A 48 -6.88 -2.48 30.70
CA PRO A 48 -5.56 -2.05 31.11
C PRO A 48 -5.64 -0.53 31.18
N ARG A 49 -5.60 -0.01 32.41
CA ARG A 49 -5.52 1.43 32.64
C ARG A 49 -4.36 1.89 31.79
N VAL A 50 -4.66 2.70 30.77
CA VAL A 50 -3.63 3.45 30.06
C VAL A 50 -2.88 4.18 31.16
N SER A 51 -1.72 3.65 31.50
CA SER A 51 -0.87 4.14 32.57
C SER A 51 -0.64 5.61 32.34
N ALA A 52 -0.83 6.34 33.42
CA ALA A 52 -0.57 7.77 33.52
C ALA A 52 0.57 8.20 32.62
N SER A 53 0.28 9.24 31.85
CA SER A 53 1.22 10.04 31.05
C SER A 53 2.63 10.09 31.64
N ILE A 54 3.51 9.26 31.08
CA ILE A 54 4.95 9.53 31.11
C ILE A 54 5.15 10.81 30.27
N PRO A 55 5.96 11.76 30.73
CA PRO A 55 6.11 13.05 30.04
C PRO A 55 6.42 12.82 28.56
N ARG A 56 5.64 13.46 27.69
CA ARG A 56 5.84 13.49 26.22
C ARG A 56 7.13 14.26 25.94
N GLY A 57 8.26 13.56 25.87
CA GLY A 57 9.49 14.29 25.57
C GLY A 57 10.75 13.45 25.68
N SER A 58 10.78 12.26 25.07
CA SER A 58 11.99 11.54 24.58
C SER A 58 11.78 10.04 24.43
N ARG A 59 10.60 9.57 24.01
CA ARG A 59 10.47 8.16 23.69
C ARG A 59 11.21 7.89 22.39
N ALA A 60 12.01 6.81 22.37
CA ALA A 60 12.69 6.38 21.15
C ALA A 60 11.68 6.06 20.04
N SER A 61 10.51 5.52 20.40
CA SER A 61 9.41 5.28 19.47
C SER A 61 8.89 6.55 18.78
N ASP A 62 8.76 7.68 19.50
CA ASP A 62 8.32 8.95 18.91
C ASP A 62 9.36 9.54 17.94
N LYS A 63 10.63 9.20 18.13
CA LYS A 63 11.75 9.69 17.33
C LYS A 63 12.04 8.85 16.08
N TYR A 64 11.89 7.53 16.20
CA TYR A 64 12.32 6.58 15.17
C TYR A 64 11.16 5.80 14.54
N CYS A 65 9.92 6.02 14.98
CA CYS A 65 8.74 5.36 14.43
C CYS A 65 7.66 6.37 14.08
N ARG A 66 6.89 6.04 13.03
CA ARG A 66 5.64 6.73 12.68
C ARG A 66 4.49 5.92 13.22
N ASP A 67 3.64 6.51 14.06
CA ASP A 67 2.45 5.83 14.59
C ASP A 67 1.33 5.85 13.54
N LEU A 68 1.18 4.72 12.83
CA LEU A 68 0.17 4.57 11.79
C LEU A 68 -1.24 4.54 12.38
N THR A 69 -1.42 3.95 13.55
CA THR A 69 -2.74 3.88 14.21
C THR A 69 -3.24 5.26 14.62
N ARG A 70 -2.35 6.12 15.12
CA ARG A 70 -2.68 7.51 15.43
C ARG A 70 -3.05 8.27 14.16
N ARG A 71 -2.23 8.18 13.12
CA ARG A 71 -2.51 8.81 11.83
C ARG A 71 -3.81 8.33 11.19
N ALA A 72 -4.14 7.04 11.37
CA ALA A 72 -5.42 6.49 10.95
C ALA A 72 -6.60 7.15 11.68
N ALA A 73 -6.48 7.33 13.00
CA ALA A 73 -7.51 7.99 13.82
C ALA A 73 -7.65 9.49 13.47
N GLU A 74 -6.56 10.16 13.06
CA GLU A 74 -6.54 11.55 12.61
C GLU A 74 -7.04 11.72 11.16
N GLY A 75 -7.32 10.59 10.43
CA GLY A 75 -7.82 10.60 9.05
C GLY A 75 -6.77 10.95 8.00
N GLU A 76 -5.48 10.86 8.35
CA GLU A 76 -4.37 11.19 7.47
C GLU A 76 -4.01 10.07 6.49
N LEU A 77 -4.40 8.82 6.79
CA LEU A 77 -4.08 7.68 5.94
C LEU A 77 -5.09 7.50 4.80
N ASP A 78 -4.58 7.03 3.66
CA ASP A 78 -5.42 6.69 2.53
C ASP A 78 -6.21 5.39 2.76
N PRO A 79 -7.48 5.33 2.33
CA PRO A 79 -8.23 4.09 2.37
C PRO A 79 -7.62 3.05 1.43
N VAL A 80 -7.65 1.79 1.84
CA VAL A 80 -7.11 0.66 1.07
C VAL A 80 -8.26 -0.10 0.42
N PHE A 81 -8.15 -0.35 -0.87
CA PHE A 81 -9.16 -1.01 -1.69
C PHE A 81 -8.62 -2.31 -2.28
N CYS A 82 -9.49 -3.28 -2.51
CA CYS A 82 -9.21 -4.56 -3.18
C CYS A 82 -8.11 -5.39 -2.50
N ARG A 83 -7.98 -5.30 -1.17
CA ARG A 83 -6.95 -6.00 -0.37
C ARG A 83 -7.51 -6.67 0.89
N GLU A 84 -8.79 -6.97 0.90
CA GLU A 84 -9.48 -7.54 2.06
C GLU A 84 -8.90 -8.89 2.45
N ALA A 85 -8.60 -9.75 1.47
CA ALA A 85 -8.09 -11.10 1.71
C ALA A 85 -6.69 -11.07 2.35
N GLU A 86 -5.80 -10.20 1.88
CA GLU A 86 -4.46 -10.03 2.44
C GLU A 86 -4.52 -9.42 3.86
N LEU A 87 -5.40 -8.45 4.08
CA LEU A 87 -5.62 -7.85 5.40
C LEU A 87 -6.18 -8.89 6.39
N ASP A 88 -7.15 -9.69 5.98
CA ASP A 88 -7.72 -10.76 6.82
C ASP A 88 -6.65 -11.81 7.15
N ARG A 89 -5.80 -12.15 6.18
CA ARG A 89 -4.67 -13.06 6.39
C ARG A 89 -3.63 -12.49 7.36
N MET A 90 -3.33 -11.19 7.30
CA MET A 90 -2.46 -10.52 8.27
C MET A 90 -3.04 -10.61 9.68
N VAL A 91 -4.33 -10.29 9.83
CA VAL A 91 -5.04 -10.36 11.11
C VAL A 91 -5.03 -11.78 11.66
N GLU A 92 -5.31 -12.79 10.81
CA GLU A 92 -5.25 -14.20 11.19
C GLU A 92 -3.87 -14.59 11.73
N ILE A 93 -2.78 -14.20 11.01
CA ILE A 93 -1.42 -14.50 11.43
C ILE A 93 -1.09 -13.83 12.75
N LEU A 94 -1.41 -12.54 12.93
CA LEU A 94 -1.19 -11.82 14.18
C LEU A 94 -1.90 -12.44 15.39
N CYS A 95 -3.03 -13.11 15.18
CA CYS A 95 -3.77 -13.79 16.23
C CYS A 95 -3.27 -15.21 16.55
N ARG A 96 -2.30 -15.73 15.83
CA ARG A 96 -1.73 -17.08 16.07
C ARG A 96 -0.89 -17.12 17.35
N ARG A 97 -0.81 -18.29 17.96
CA ARG A 97 0.09 -18.54 19.09
C ARG A 97 1.56 -18.63 18.66
N GLN A 98 1.80 -19.16 17.47
CA GLN A 98 3.13 -19.33 16.87
C GLN A 98 3.10 -18.86 15.43
N LYS A 99 4.22 -18.44 14.88
CA LYS A 99 4.33 -17.83 13.55
C LYS A 99 3.35 -16.66 13.42
N ASN A 100 3.36 -15.80 14.43
CA ASN A 100 2.43 -14.67 14.58
C ASN A 100 2.98 -13.35 14.03
N ASP A 101 4.08 -13.39 13.30
CA ASP A 101 4.69 -12.25 12.64
C ASP A 101 4.40 -12.33 11.12
N PRO A 102 3.52 -11.49 10.55
CA PRO A 102 3.25 -11.48 9.11
C PRO A 102 4.46 -10.98 8.33
N CYS A 103 4.78 -11.65 7.22
CA CYS A 103 5.73 -11.16 6.24
C CYS A 103 5.00 -10.92 4.91
N LEU A 104 4.88 -9.65 4.50
CA LEU A 104 4.31 -9.22 3.24
C LEU A 104 5.34 -9.43 2.13
N ILE A 105 5.04 -10.31 1.19
CA ILE A 105 5.97 -10.70 0.14
C ILE A 105 5.36 -10.33 -1.20
N GLY A 106 6.04 -9.50 -1.97
CA GLY A 106 5.57 -9.06 -3.29
C GLY A 106 6.55 -8.13 -3.96
N GLU A 107 6.36 -7.89 -5.24
CA GLU A 107 7.21 -7.00 -6.03
C GLU A 107 7.12 -5.53 -5.54
N PRO A 108 8.10 -4.68 -5.85
CA PRO A 108 8.02 -3.26 -5.54
C PRO A 108 6.79 -2.62 -6.22
N GLY A 109 6.09 -1.73 -5.51
CA GLY A 109 4.95 -1.00 -6.07
C GLY A 109 3.59 -1.73 -6.02
N VAL A 110 3.52 -2.99 -5.49
CA VAL A 110 2.23 -3.72 -5.38
C VAL A 110 1.35 -3.26 -4.20
N GLY A 111 1.84 -2.38 -3.33
CA GLY A 111 1.07 -1.81 -2.22
C GLY A 111 1.29 -2.51 -0.87
N LYS A 112 2.49 -3.05 -0.58
CA LYS A 112 2.81 -3.66 0.72
C LYS A 112 2.69 -2.69 1.89
N THR A 113 3.18 -1.48 1.74
CA THR A 113 3.09 -0.42 2.77
C THR A 113 1.63 0.00 2.99
N ALA A 114 0.83 0.09 1.91
CA ALA A 114 -0.60 0.37 2.00
C ALA A 114 -1.36 -0.68 2.81
N LEU A 115 -0.96 -1.97 2.75
CA LEU A 115 -1.55 -3.02 3.59
C LEU A 115 -1.30 -2.77 5.09
N ALA A 116 -0.11 -2.30 5.47
CA ALA A 116 0.16 -1.92 6.87
C ALA A 116 -0.72 -0.72 7.28
N GLU A 117 -0.89 0.26 6.41
CA GLU A 117 -1.79 1.40 6.63
C GLU A 117 -3.25 0.95 6.73
N GLY A 118 -3.70 0.01 5.87
CA GLY A 118 -5.02 -0.59 5.93
C GLY A 118 -5.29 -1.34 7.24
N LEU A 119 -4.29 -2.05 7.76
CA LEU A 119 -4.39 -2.67 9.09
C LEU A 119 -4.52 -1.63 10.19
N ALA A 120 -3.76 -0.53 10.12
CA ALA A 120 -3.86 0.58 11.07
C ALA A 120 -5.25 1.22 11.05
N LEU A 121 -5.85 1.40 9.87
CA LEU A 121 -7.23 1.89 9.72
C LEU A 121 -8.23 0.94 10.38
N ARG A 122 -8.12 -0.38 10.17
CA ARG A 122 -8.98 -1.38 10.80
C ARG A 122 -8.82 -1.40 12.32
N ILE A 123 -7.59 -1.26 12.84
CA ILE A 123 -7.34 -1.19 14.30
C ILE A 123 -7.99 0.08 14.89
N ALA A 124 -7.78 1.24 14.25
CA ALA A 124 -8.35 2.51 14.69
C ALA A 124 -9.90 2.50 14.68
N ALA A 125 -10.50 1.86 13.66
CA ALA A 125 -11.95 1.69 13.53
C ALA A 125 -12.51 0.58 14.45
N GLY A 126 -11.68 -0.15 15.20
CA GLY A 126 -12.11 -1.28 16.02
C GLY A 126 -12.56 -2.52 15.22
N GLN A 127 -12.31 -2.57 13.91
CA GLN A 127 -12.70 -3.65 13.00
C GLN A 127 -11.70 -4.81 13.01
N VAL A 128 -11.20 -5.17 14.18
CA VAL A 128 -10.23 -6.24 14.40
C VAL A 128 -10.66 -7.09 15.61
N PRO A 129 -10.20 -8.35 15.69
CA PRO A 129 -10.43 -9.21 16.84
C PRO A 129 -9.95 -8.56 18.15
N ARG A 130 -10.56 -8.95 19.28
CA ARG A 130 -10.24 -8.42 20.63
C ARG A 130 -8.73 -8.44 20.95
N ALA A 131 -8.01 -9.43 20.44
CA ALA A 131 -6.55 -9.54 20.65
C ALA A 131 -5.73 -8.39 20.04
N LEU A 132 -6.28 -7.72 19.01
CA LEU A 132 -5.65 -6.60 18.31
C LEU A 132 -6.26 -5.25 18.65
N GLN A 133 -7.37 -5.22 19.40
CA GLN A 133 -7.98 -3.96 19.83
C GLN A 133 -7.07 -3.21 20.80
N GLY A 134 -6.92 -1.90 20.59
CA GLY A 134 -6.04 -1.05 21.38
C GLY A 134 -4.55 -1.26 21.13
N ARG A 135 -4.16 -2.09 20.15
CA ARG A 135 -2.78 -2.19 19.71
C ARG A 135 -2.37 -0.97 18.89
N ARG A 136 -1.08 -0.64 18.93
CA ARG A 136 -0.49 0.47 18.17
C ARG A 136 0.38 -0.11 17.07
N LEU A 137 0.15 0.29 15.83
CA LEU A 137 0.99 -0.09 14.70
C LEU A 137 2.00 1.04 14.43
N LEU A 138 3.27 0.74 14.64
CA LEU A 138 4.38 1.67 14.53
C LEU A 138 5.25 1.30 13.33
N ALA A 139 5.36 2.17 12.33
CA ALA A 139 6.25 1.97 11.20
C ALA A 139 7.65 2.49 11.56
N LEU A 140 8.66 1.62 11.45
CA LEU A 140 10.06 1.96 11.70
C LEU A 140 10.61 2.86 10.60
N ASP A 141 11.21 3.98 10.98
CA ASP A 141 11.93 4.86 10.08
C ASP A 141 13.44 4.59 10.15
N MET A 142 13.91 3.74 9.21
CA MET A 142 15.32 3.37 9.14
C MET A 142 16.23 4.56 8.88
N ALA A 143 15.78 5.53 8.09
CA ALA A 143 16.57 6.73 7.79
C ALA A 143 16.81 7.54 9.07
N SER A 144 15.81 7.72 9.92
CA SER A 144 15.92 8.41 11.20
C SER A 144 16.82 7.67 12.20
N LEU A 145 16.82 6.33 12.18
CA LEU A 145 17.73 5.53 13.03
C LEU A 145 19.21 5.70 12.65
N VAL A 146 19.51 5.75 11.36
CA VAL A 146 20.87 5.87 10.83
C VAL A 146 21.35 7.33 10.85
N ALA A 147 20.46 8.30 10.74
CA ALA A 147 20.84 9.72 10.67
C ALA A 147 21.67 10.16 11.88
N GLY A 148 22.85 10.73 11.59
CA GLY A 148 23.77 11.26 12.62
C GLY A 148 24.53 10.21 13.44
N THR A 149 24.46 8.92 13.07
CA THR A 149 25.35 7.90 13.66
C THR A 149 26.73 8.00 13.00
N LYS A 150 27.75 8.12 13.78
CA LYS A 150 29.16 8.12 13.30
C LYS A 150 29.77 6.71 13.36
N TYR A 151 29.30 5.89 14.27
CA TYR A 151 29.81 4.54 14.51
C TYR A 151 28.65 3.53 14.48
N ARG A 152 28.99 2.31 14.10
CA ARG A 152 28.06 1.16 14.09
C ARG A 152 27.36 0.97 15.46
N GLY A 153 28.10 1.12 16.56
CA GLY A 153 27.56 0.97 17.92
C GLY A 153 26.43 1.94 18.26
N ASP A 154 26.47 3.17 17.70
CA ASP A 154 25.43 4.17 17.95
C ASP A 154 24.05 3.71 17.39
N PHE A 155 24.06 3.09 16.20
CA PHE A 155 22.87 2.53 15.59
C PHE A 155 22.34 1.32 16.37
N GLU A 156 23.23 0.41 16.73
CA GLU A 156 22.89 -0.80 17.49
C GLU A 156 22.28 -0.44 18.85
N GLU A 157 22.84 0.55 19.53
CA GLU A 157 22.31 1.05 20.80
C GLU A 157 20.93 1.70 20.63
N ARG A 158 20.72 2.52 19.60
CA ARG A 158 19.42 3.14 19.33
C ARG A 158 18.34 2.10 19.04
N LEU A 159 18.65 1.13 18.18
CA LEU A 159 17.72 0.04 17.85
C LEU A 159 17.39 -0.79 19.08
N LYS A 160 18.39 -1.16 19.89
CA LYS A 160 18.19 -1.89 21.13
C LYS A 160 17.30 -1.14 22.10
N ASN A 161 17.56 0.14 22.34
CA ASN A 161 16.76 0.99 23.24
C ASN A 161 15.31 1.12 22.75
N LEU A 162 15.10 1.26 21.43
CA LEU A 162 13.78 1.27 20.82
C LEU A 162 13.04 -0.06 21.07
N LEU A 163 13.68 -1.19 20.79
CA LEU A 163 13.05 -2.50 20.97
C LEU A 163 12.70 -2.77 22.44
N GLU A 164 13.59 -2.43 23.37
CA GLU A 164 13.32 -2.55 24.81
C GLU A 164 12.16 -1.68 25.28
N GLU A 165 11.99 -0.48 24.68
CA GLU A 165 10.84 0.38 24.94
C GLU A 165 9.54 -0.24 24.42
N LEU A 166 9.53 -0.76 23.17
CA LEU A 166 8.37 -1.39 22.56
C LEU A 166 7.95 -2.68 23.31
N VAL A 167 8.91 -3.48 23.73
CA VAL A 167 8.65 -4.67 24.55
C VAL A 167 8.00 -4.29 25.89
N ARG A 168 8.47 -3.22 26.56
CA ARG A 168 7.88 -2.73 27.81
C ARG A 168 6.48 -2.15 27.61
N ASP A 169 6.22 -1.50 26.48
CA ASP A 169 4.88 -1.00 26.12
C ASP A 169 3.87 -2.16 25.96
N GLY A 170 4.29 -3.28 25.38
CA GLY A 170 3.48 -4.49 25.24
C GLY A 170 2.26 -4.37 24.33
N THR A 171 1.95 -3.15 23.84
CA THR A 171 0.82 -2.87 22.94
C THR A 171 1.26 -2.63 21.50
N ALA A 172 2.55 -2.43 21.28
CA ALA A 172 3.11 -2.09 19.99
C ALA A 172 3.20 -3.31 19.05
N ILE A 173 2.87 -3.08 17.78
CA ILE A 173 3.20 -3.94 16.64
C ILE A 173 4.15 -3.13 15.78
N LEU A 174 5.32 -3.67 15.48
CA LEU A 174 6.33 -2.97 14.68
C LEU A 174 6.21 -3.35 13.22
N PHE A 175 6.01 -2.38 12.34
CA PHE A 175 6.09 -2.56 10.89
C PHE A 175 7.45 -2.13 10.38
N ILE A 176 8.10 -3.00 9.61
CA ILE A 176 9.39 -2.73 8.98
C ILE A 176 9.25 -2.94 7.47
N ASP A 177 9.32 -1.84 6.74
CA ASP A 177 9.43 -1.92 5.29
C ASP A 177 10.86 -2.31 4.88
N GLU A 178 11.00 -2.95 3.72
CA GLU A 178 12.29 -3.49 3.26
C GLU A 178 13.04 -4.29 4.35
N PHE A 179 12.32 -5.16 5.05
CA PHE A 179 12.84 -5.93 6.20
C PHE A 179 14.17 -6.64 5.91
N HIS A 180 14.41 -7.02 4.66
CA HIS A 180 15.65 -7.63 4.21
C HIS A 180 16.90 -6.74 4.44
N THR A 181 16.74 -5.41 4.44
CA THR A 181 17.86 -4.48 4.68
C THR A 181 18.41 -4.61 6.09
N ILE A 182 17.56 -4.98 7.04
CA ILE A 182 17.92 -5.19 8.44
C ILE A 182 18.55 -6.58 8.65
N VAL A 183 18.03 -7.60 7.95
CA VAL A 183 18.43 -9.00 8.13
C VAL A 183 19.62 -9.38 7.25
N GLY A 184 19.73 -8.79 6.05
CA GLY A 184 20.73 -9.12 5.04
C GLY A 184 22.05 -8.36 5.15
N ALA A 185 22.11 -7.31 5.94
CA ALA A 185 23.26 -6.42 6.03
C ALA A 185 24.54 -7.07 6.63
N GLY A 186 24.44 -8.24 7.25
CA GLY A 186 25.56 -8.91 7.91
C GLY A 186 26.64 -9.53 7.00
N ALA A 187 26.47 -9.52 5.67
CA ALA A 187 27.37 -10.21 4.74
C ALA A 187 28.51 -9.34 4.18
N ALA A 188 28.45 -8.01 4.30
CA ALA A 188 29.50 -7.11 3.83
C ALA A 188 30.32 -6.57 5.01
N GLU A 189 31.64 -6.52 4.87
CA GLU A 189 32.53 -5.87 5.85
C GLU A 189 32.10 -4.42 6.08
N GLY A 190 31.64 -4.10 7.30
CA GLY A 190 31.12 -2.77 7.66
C GLY A 190 29.58 -2.62 7.63
N ALA A 191 28.85 -3.62 7.20
CA ALA A 191 27.38 -3.58 7.21
C ALA A 191 26.82 -3.73 8.64
N ILE A 192 25.71 -3.03 8.88
CA ILE A 192 25.04 -2.96 10.19
C ILE A 192 24.29 -4.28 10.45
N ASP A 193 24.73 -5.07 11.42
CA ASP A 193 24.07 -6.34 11.79
C ASP A 193 22.92 -6.10 12.79
N ALA A 194 21.85 -5.49 12.31
CA ALA A 194 20.63 -5.33 13.11
C ALA A 194 19.91 -6.67 13.36
N ALA A 195 20.21 -7.69 12.54
CA ALA A 195 19.64 -9.02 12.71
C ALA A 195 20.01 -9.67 14.04
N SER A 196 21.24 -9.46 14.53
CA SER A 196 21.71 -9.99 15.81
C SER A 196 20.91 -9.43 17.01
N ILE A 197 20.36 -8.22 16.89
CA ILE A 197 19.58 -7.56 17.93
C ILE A 197 18.10 -7.96 17.84
N LEU A 198 17.55 -8.05 16.60
CA LEU A 198 16.14 -8.39 16.37
C LEU A 198 15.84 -9.87 16.62
N LYS A 199 16.72 -10.79 16.20
CA LYS A 199 16.51 -12.24 16.32
C LYS A 199 16.20 -12.69 17.75
N PRO A 200 16.89 -12.26 18.81
CA PRO A 200 16.57 -12.65 20.18
C PRO A 200 15.17 -12.19 20.62
N VAL A 201 14.77 -10.95 20.29
CA VAL A 201 13.46 -10.39 20.64
C VAL A 201 12.34 -11.15 19.94
N LEU A 202 12.50 -11.40 18.63
CA LEU A 202 11.58 -12.21 17.85
C LEU A 202 11.53 -13.65 18.35
N ALA A 203 12.67 -14.26 18.66
CA ALA A 203 12.72 -15.65 19.13
C ALA A 203 11.95 -15.83 20.45
N ARG A 204 11.97 -14.87 21.36
CA ARG A 204 11.22 -14.89 22.62
C ARG A 204 9.72 -14.55 22.44
N GLY A 205 9.34 -13.95 21.31
CA GLY A 205 7.95 -13.53 21.06
C GLY A 205 7.50 -12.36 21.93
N GLU A 206 8.44 -11.53 22.35
CA GLU A 206 8.19 -10.37 23.20
C GLU A 206 7.59 -9.18 22.44
N LEU A 207 7.83 -9.12 21.13
CA LEU A 207 7.31 -8.10 20.22
C LEU A 207 6.72 -8.77 18.98
N GLN A 208 5.57 -8.29 18.52
CA GLN A 208 5.00 -8.65 17.23
C GLN A 208 5.57 -7.74 16.14
N LEU A 209 5.91 -8.34 14.99
CA LEU A 209 6.52 -7.65 13.86
C LEU A 209 5.80 -7.97 12.57
N ILE A 210 5.62 -6.96 11.73
CA ILE A 210 5.17 -7.10 10.34
C ILE A 210 6.33 -6.69 9.45
N GLY A 211 6.86 -7.62 8.67
CA GLY A 211 7.92 -7.33 7.69
C GLY A 211 7.35 -7.20 6.28
N ALA A 212 7.89 -6.30 5.47
CA ALA A 212 7.63 -6.23 4.04
C ALA A 212 8.92 -6.45 3.25
N THR A 213 8.86 -7.25 2.20
CA THR A 213 10.03 -7.58 1.37
C THR A 213 9.61 -8.07 -0.02
N THR A 214 10.59 -8.28 -0.91
CA THR A 214 10.36 -8.89 -2.22
C THR A 214 10.43 -10.42 -2.15
N ASN A 215 9.94 -11.11 -3.20
CA ASN A 215 10.04 -12.57 -3.32
C ASN A 215 11.49 -13.06 -3.30
N GLN A 216 12.37 -12.35 -3.99
CA GLN A 216 13.79 -12.70 -4.08
C GLN A 216 14.48 -12.56 -2.73
N GLU A 217 14.29 -11.42 -2.06
CA GLU A 217 14.91 -11.10 -0.77
C GLU A 217 14.41 -12.03 0.35
N PHE A 218 13.11 -12.38 0.32
CA PHE A 218 12.56 -13.35 1.26
C PHE A 218 13.27 -14.70 1.17
N ARG A 219 13.48 -15.21 -0.05
CA ARG A 219 14.18 -16.49 -0.28
C ARG A 219 15.66 -16.43 0.15
N THR A 220 16.29 -15.28 -0.08
CA THR A 220 17.73 -15.09 0.15
C THR A 220 18.07 -14.90 1.63
N HIS A 221 17.28 -14.10 2.34
CA HIS A 221 17.63 -13.64 3.69
C HIS A 221 16.75 -14.23 4.80
N ILE A 222 15.46 -14.44 4.57
CA ILE A 222 14.53 -14.87 5.62
C ILE A 222 14.36 -16.38 5.61
N GLN A 223 14.12 -16.99 4.46
CA GLN A 223 13.87 -18.42 4.33
C GLN A 223 15.08 -19.29 4.70
N LYS A 224 16.30 -18.77 4.50
CA LYS A 224 17.54 -19.48 4.88
C LYS A 224 17.81 -19.45 6.37
N ASP A 225 17.20 -18.53 7.10
CA ASP A 225 17.36 -18.42 8.55
C ASP A 225 16.24 -19.18 9.27
N ALA A 226 16.57 -20.34 9.83
CA ALA A 226 15.60 -21.21 10.50
C ALA A 226 14.89 -20.54 11.71
N ALA A 227 15.52 -19.55 12.36
CA ALA A 227 14.92 -18.84 13.48
C ALA A 227 13.84 -17.88 13.00
N LEU A 228 14.08 -17.17 11.90
CA LEU A 228 13.12 -16.26 11.28
C LEU A 228 12.00 -17.02 10.57
N GLU A 229 12.32 -18.09 9.83
CA GLU A 229 11.32 -18.87 9.12
C GLU A 229 10.25 -19.48 10.05
N ARG A 230 10.64 -19.86 11.26
CA ARG A 230 9.72 -20.38 12.28
C ARG A 230 8.80 -19.33 12.87
N ARG A 231 9.10 -18.04 12.70
CA ARG A 231 8.34 -16.93 13.26
C ARG A 231 7.43 -16.25 12.25
N PHE A 232 7.88 -16.16 11.01
CA PHE A 232 7.11 -15.46 9.99
C PHE A 232 6.04 -16.31 9.33
N GLY A 233 4.83 -15.74 9.25
CA GLY A 233 3.73 -16.21 8.42
C GLY A 233 3.71 -15.45 7.10
N ARG A 234 3.73 -16.16 5.97
CA ARG A 234 3.76 -15.55 4.64
C ARG A 234 2.40 -14.97 4.27
N VAL A 235 2.41 -13.73 3.77
CA VAL A 235 1.28 -13.07 3.11
C VAL A 235 1.76 -12.67 1.72
N GLN A 236 1.31 -13.40 0.71
CA GLN A 236 1.65 -13.09 -0.67
C GLN A 236 0.83 -11.89 -1.12
N VAL A 237 1.50 -10.86 -1.65
CA VAL A 237 0.89 -9.64 -2.18
C VAL A 237 1.17 -9.61 -3.68
N GLU A 238 0.15 -9.96 -4.45
CA GLU A 238 0.25 -10.01 -5.90
C GLU A 238 -0.06 -8.64 -6.53
N GLU A 239 0.43 -8.45 -7.76
CA GLU A 239 0.05 -7.28 -8.54
C GLU A 239 -1.46 -7.31 -8.79
N PRO A 240 -2.21 -6.22 -8.51
CA PRO A 240 -3.63 -6.18 -8.78
C PRO A 240 -3.90 -6.27 -10.28
N THR A 241 -5.02 -6.87 -10.63
CA THR A 241 -5.50 -6.87 -12.03
C THR A 241 -5.79 -5.43 -12.49
N PRO A 242 -5.75 -5.15 -13.80
CA PRO A 242 -6.10 -3.81 -14.32
C PRO A 242 -7.47 -3.31 -13.82
N ALA A 243 -8.47 -4.20 -13.71
CA ALA A 243 -9.79 -3.83 -13.18
C ALA A 243 -9.72 -3.39 -11.71
N GLN A 244 -9.01 -4.15 -10.86
CA GLN A 244 -8.78 -3.78 -9.46
C GLN A 244 -7.97 -2.49 -9.33
N ALA A 245 -6.98 -2.27 -10.21
CA ALA A 245 -6.21 -1.03 -10.22
C ALA A 245 -7.08 0.20 -10.54
N VAL A 246 -8.03 0.07 -11.47
CA VAL A 246 -9.01 1.13 -11.75
C VAL A 246 -9.91 1.40 -10.52
N GLU A 247 -10.32 0.35 -9.80
CA GLU A 247 -11.11 0.48 -8.58
C GLU A 247 -10.31 1.19 -7.48
N ILE A 248 -9.04 0.81 -7.28
CA ILE A 248 -8.13 1.48 -6.35
C ILE A 248 -7.98 2.96 -6.70
N LEU A 249 -7.73 3.30 -7.96
CA LEU A 249 -7.60 4.68 -8.41
C LEU A 249 -8.89 5.48 -8.22
N ASN A 250 -10.05 4.89 -8.53
CA ASN A 250 -11.34 5.53 -8.28
C ASN A 250 -11.55 5.84 -6.79
N GLY A 251 -11.13 4.93 -5.91
CA GLY A 251 -11.21 5.13 -4.47
C GLY A 251 -10.27 6.23 -3.95
N LEU A 252 -9.11 6.40 -4.58
CA LEU A 252 -8.12 7.43 -4.23
C LEU A 252 -8.40 8.79 -4.88
N ALA A 253 -9.13 8.81 -6.01
CA ALA A 253 -9.39 10.01 -6.80
C ALA A 253 -9.87 11.23 -5.98
N PRO A 254 -10.82 11.11 -5.02
CA PRO A 254 -11.28 12.26 -4.25
C PRO A 254 -10.19 12.96 -3.42
N ARG A 255 -9.13 12.22 -3.04
CA ARG A 255 -7.99 12.80 -2.31
C ARG A 255 -7.06 13.56 -3.24
N TYR A 256 -6.76 12.98 -4.41
CA TYR A 256 -5.96 13.65 -5.45
C TYR A 256 -6.66 14.89 -5.99
N GLU A 257 -7.97 14.82 -6.23
CA GLU A 257 -8.80 15.97 -6.64
C GLU A 257 -8.72 17.11 -5.62
N ARG A 258 -8.82 16.79 -4.33
CA ARG A 258 -8.74 17.79 -3.26
C ARG A 258 -7.34 18.39 -3.13
N TYR A 259 -6.31 17.56 -3.26
CA TYR A 259 -4.92 18.01 -3.10
C TYR A 259 -4.46 18.89 -4.26
N HIS A 260 -4.76 18.48 -5.49
CA HIS A 260 -4.33 19.22 -6.69
C HIS A 260 -5.33 20.28 -7.16
N GLY A 261 -6.59 20.24 -6.69
CA GLY A 261 -7.64 21.15 -7.16
C GLY A 261 -8.11 20.85 -8.61
N VAL A 262 -8.00 19.59 -9.04
CA VAL A 262 -8.37 19.09 -10.38
C VAL A 262 -9.56 18.16 -10.29
N ARG A 263 -10.23 17.86 -11.42
CA ARG A 263 -11.23 16.80 -11.53
C ARG A 263 -10.67 15.61 -12.29
N LEU A 264 -10.92 14.41 -11.75
CA LEU A 264 -10.44 13.13 -12.26
C LEU A 264 -11.61 12.27 -12.78
N PRO A 265 -12.00 12.38 -14.06
CA PRO A 265 -13.04 11.53 -14.62
C PRO A 265 -12.63 10.04 -14.59
N PRO A 266 -13.56 9.10 -14.38
CA PRO A 266 -13.27 7.66 -14.37
C PRO A 266 -12.58 7.16 -15.66
N GLN A 267 -12.90 7.76 -16.79
CA GLN A 267 -12.28 7.44 -18.09
C GLN A 267 -10.79 7.75 -18.10
N THR A 268 -10.37 8.84 -17.46
CA THR A 268 -8.96 9.22 -17.34
C THR A 268 -8.20 8.26 -16.44
N LEU A 269 -8.81 7.78 -15.34
CA LEU A 269 -8.23 6.78 -14.45
C LEU A 269 -8.07 5.42 -15.16
N GLN A 270 -9.07 5.04 -15.94
CA GLN A 270 -8.98 3.83 -16.79
C GLN A 270 -7.84 3.95 -17.79
N ALA A 271 -7.71 5.09 -18.48
CA ALA A 271 -6.63 5.34 -19.42
C ALA A 271 -5.25 5.29 -18.72
N ALA A 272 -5.13 5.81 -17.51
CA ALA A 272 -3.89 5.74 -16.73
C ALA A 272 -3.45 4.29 -16.46
N VAL A 273 -4.38 3.41 -16.09
CA VAL A 273 -4.08 1.98 -15.90
C VAL A 273 -3.70 1.32 -17.21
N GLU A 274 -4.51 1.47 -18.27
CA GLU A 274 -4.27 0.83 -19.57
C GLU A 274 -2.93 1.26 -20.18
N LEU A 275 -2.64 2.57 -20.18
CA LEU A 275 -1.40 3.10 -20.71
C LEU A 275 -0.19 2.71 -19.86
N SER A 276 -0.32 2.66 -18.52
CA SER A 276 0.75 2.20 -17.64
C SER A 276 1.12 0.74 -17.87
N VAL A 277 0.12 -0.13 -18.07
CA VAL A 277 0.35 -1.55 -18.38
C VAL A 277 1.06 -1.72 -19.71
N ARG A 278 0.66 -0.91 -20.70
CA ARG A 278 1.18 -1.02 -22.08
C ARG A 278 2.59 -0.45 -22.24
N TYR A 279 2.88 0.69 -21.61
CA TYR A 279 4.12 1.44 -21.88
C TYR A 279 5.13 1.42 -20.74
N LEU A 280 4.75 0.95 -19.53
CA LEU A 280 5.62 0.86 -18.36
C LEU A 280 5.71 -0.58 -17.81
N PRO A 281 6.26 -1.54 -18.58
CA PRO A 281 6.28 -2.95 -18.17
C PRO A 281 7.23 -3.24 -17.00
N GLY A 282 8.21 -2.36 -16.74
CA GLY A 282 9.20 -2.54 -15.66
C GLY A 282 8.72 -2.21 -14.26
N ARG A 283 7.47 -1.75 -14.09
CA ARG A 283 6.88 -1.36 -12.80
C ARG A 283 5.54 -2.05 -12.59
N CYS A 284 5.15 -2.26 -11.34
CA CYS A 284 3.90 -2.93 -10.99
C CYS A 284 2.74 -1.95 -10.74
N LEU A 285 1.52 -2.44 -10.97
CA LEU A 285 0.30 -1.81 -10.50
C LEU A 285 0.18 -1.98 -8.96
N PRO A 286 -0.49 -1.06 -8.25
CA PRO A 286 -1.11 0.17 -8.74
C PRO A 286 -0.14 1.35 -8.84
N ASP A 287 1.08 1.24 -8.31
CA ASP A 287 2.06 2.31 -8.13
C ASP A 287 2.33 3.10 -9.42
N LYS A 288 2.64 2.38 -10.53
CA LYS A 288 2.90 3.03 -11.82
C LYS A 288 1.71 3.85 -12.35
N ALA A 289 0.47 3.43 -12.06
CA ALA A 289 -0.71 4.16 -12.51
C ALA A 289 -1.03 5.35 -11.58
N ILE A 290 -0.76 5.20 -10.27
CA ILE A 290 -0.87 6.28 -9.28
C ILE A 290 0.11 7.40 -9.63
N ASP A 291 1.37 7.07 -9.89
CA ASP A 291 2.39 8.05 -10.27
C ASP A 291 2.00 8.85 -11.53
N LEU A 292 1.46 8.17 -12.56
CA LEU A 292 0.99 8.85 -13.77
C LEU A 292 -0.15 9.83 -13.47
N VAL A 293 -1.09 9.46 -12.62
CA VAL A 293 -2.20 10.33 -12.23
C VAL A 293 -1.68 11.52 -11.43
N ASP A 294 -0.79 11.30 -10.47
CA ASP A 294 -0.22 12.36 -9.64
C ASP A 294 0.56 13.38 -10.49
N GLU A 295 1.43 12.90 -11.37
CA GLU A 295 2.21 13.74 -12.29
C GLU A 295 1.31 14.53 -13.26
N ALA A 296 0.28 13.89 -13.81
CA ALA A 296 -0.66 14.55 -14.70
C ALA A 296 -1.49 15.61 -13.98
N CYS A 297 -1.92 15.34 -12.73
CA CYS A 297 -2.62 16.32 -11.89
C CYS A 297 -1.74 17.53 -11.60
N ALA A 298 -0.47 17.31 -11.24
CA ALA A 298 0.49 18.38 -10.98
C ALA A 298 0.72 19.24 -12.24
N ALA A 299 0.89 18.61 -13.40
CA ALA A 299 1.05 19.31 -14.67
C ALA A 299 -0.20 20.14 -15.04
N ALA A 300 -1.39 19.55 -14.88
CA ALA A 300 -2.65 20.24 -15.17
C ALA A 300 -2.87 21.45 -14.25
N ARG A 301 -2.53 21.32 -12.96
CA ARG A 301 -2.59 22.42 -11.99
C ARG A 301 -1.68 23.58 -12.40
N ILE A 302 -0.42 23.29 -12.74
CA ILE A 302 0.54 24.32 -13.18
C ILE A 302 0.07 25.05 -14.43
N LEU A 303 -0.51 24.32 -15.39
CA LEU A 303 -1.08 24.92 -16.60
C LEU A 303 -2.30 25.79 -16.29
N ALA A 304 -3.20 25.31 -15.42
CA ALA A 304 -4.40 26.07 -15.02
C ALA A 304 -4.03 27.37 -14.29
N GLU A 305 -3.01 27.35 -13.43
CA GLU A 305 -2.50 28.56 -12.77
C GLU A 305 -1.98 29.59 -13.78
N LYS A 306 -1.27 29.15 -14.84
CA LYS A 306 -0.80 30.05 -15.92
C LYS A 306 -1.95 30.63 -16.76
N GLU A 307 -3.01 29.84 -16.99
CA GLU A 307 -4.15 30.23 -17.81
C GLU A 307 -5.31 30.84 -17.00
N GLN A 308 -5.13 31.03 -15.69
CA GLN A 308 -6.14 31.54 -14.74
C GLN A 308 -7.46 30.76 -14.78
N ARG A 309 -7.39 29.45 -15.04
CA ARG A 309 -8.55 28.55 -15.00
C ARG A 309 -8.79 28.04 -13.59
N THR A 310 -10.04 28.01 -13.16
CA THR A 310 -10.46 27.40 -11.92
C THR A 310 -10.90 25.95 -12.20
N GLN A 311 -10.32 24.98 -11.49
CA GLN A 311 -10.64 23.54 -11.58
C GLN A 311 -10.44 22.90 -12.97
N PRO A 312 -9.21 22.62 -13.38
CA PRO A 312 -8.95 21.86 -14.61
C PRO A 312 -9.51 20.43 -14.50
N VAL A 313 -10.02 19.93 -15.61
CA VAL A 313 -10.48 18.54 -15.75
C VAL A 313 -9.38 17.78 -16.47
N LEU A 314 -8.89 16.71 -15.85
CA LEU A 314 -7.87 15.87 -16.45
C LEU A 314 -8.46 15.01 -17.58
N THR A 315 -7.77 14.95 -18.70
CA THR A 315 -8.18 14.17 -19.88
C THR A 315 -7.26 12.96 -20.09
N PRO A 316 -7.69 11.93 -20.84
CA PRO A 316 -6.81 10.83 -21.23
C PRO A 316 -5.56 11.28 -22.01
N GLU A 317 -5.66 12.39 -22.75
CA GLU A 317 -4.53 12.98 -23.49
C GLU A 317 -3.47 13.56 -22.56
N ASP A 318 -3.87 14.07 -21.38
CA ASP A 318 -2.92 14.53 -20.37
C ASP A 318 -2.10 13.35 -19.81
N ILE A 319 -2.77 12.23 -19.54
CA ILE A 319 -2.09 10.97 -19.16
C ILE A 319 -1.16 10.49 -20.28
N ALA A 320 -1.62 10.49 -21.53
CA ALA A 320 -0.79 10.08 -22.68
C ALA A 320 0.47 10.95 -22.82
N ARG A 321 0.39 12.24 -22.48
CA ARG A 321 1.54 13.14 -22.48
C ARG A 321 2.57 12.77 -21.40
N VAL A 322 2.10 12.44 -20.20
CA VAL A 322 2.98 12.00 -19.10
C VAL A 322 3.63 10.66 -19.44
N VAL A 323 2.85 9.71 -19.95
CA VAL A 323 3.37 8.40 -20.40
C VAL A 323 4.43 8.58 -21.48
N ALA A 324 4.21 9.48 -22.44
CA ALA A 324 5.18 9.78 -23.48
C ALA A 324 6.51 10.31 -22.93
N ALA A 325 6.43 11.19 -21.92
CA ALA A 325 7.61 11.70 -21.24
C ALA A 325 8.36 10.60 -20.48
N ALA A 326 7.63 9.73 -19.78
CA ALA A 326 8.19 8.63 -18.98
C ALA A 326 8.76 7.48 -19.82
N SER A 327 8.11 7.13 -20.94
CA SER A 327 8.49 5.99 -21.80
C SER A 327 9.41 6.36 -22.97
N GLY A 328 9.52 7.65 -23.29
CA GLY A 328 10.22 8.13 -24.49
C GLY A 328 9.46 7.89 -25.81
N VAL A 329 8.23 7.37 -25.75
CA VAL A 329 7.37 7.16 -26.92
C VAL A 329 6.63 8.45 -27.25
N PRO A 330 6.60 8.94 -28.51
CA PRO A 330 5.89 10.15 -28.88
C PRO A 330 4.41 10.12 -28.49
N ALA A 331 3.89 11.19 -27.87
CA ALA A 331 2.52 11.26 -27.35
C ALA A 331 1.44 10.94 -28.39
N GLN A 332 1.66 11.33 -29.67
CA GLN A 332 0.77 11.02 -30.78
C GLN A 332 0.61 9.50 -31.01
N ARG A 333 1.62 8.70 -30.65
CA ARG A 333 1.56 7.23 -30.75
C ARG A 333 0.94 6.55 -29.52
N VAL A 334 0.97 7.20 -28.37
CA VAL A 334 0.43 6.64 -27.12
C VAL A 334 -1.10 6.55 -27.14
N GLY A 335 -1.79 7.49 -27.83
CA GLY A 335 -3.26 7.51 -27.94
C GLY A 335 -3.85 6.71 -29.12
N GLU A 336 -3.01 6.21 -30.06
CA GLU A 336 -3.52 5.44 -31.21
C GLU A 336 -3.97 4.05 -30.83
N GLN A 337 -5.21 3.68 -31.21
CA GLN A 337 -5.68 2.31 -31.04
C GLN A 337 -4.85 1.33 -31.87
N GLU A 338 -4.61 0.16 -31.32
CA GLU A 338 -3.79 -0.89 -31.97
C GLU A 338 -4.31 -1.32 -33.33
N ARG A 339 -5.65 -1.31 -33.49
CA ARG A 339 -6.31 -1.56 -34.76
C ARG A 339 -5.93 -0.54 -35.86
N GLU A 340 -5.93 0.75 -35.54
CA GLU A 340 -5.53 1.80 -36.49
C GLU A 340 -4.06 1.71 -36.88
N ARG A 341 -3.20 1.21 -35.97
CA ARG A 341 -1.79 0.97 -36.25
C ARG A 341 -1.60 -0.20 -37.20
N LEU A 342 -2.34 -1.29 -36.99
CA LEU A 342 -2.30 -2.47 -37.87
C LEU A 342 -2.83 -2.15 -39.24
N ASP A 343 -3.94 -1.40 -39.35
CA ASP A 343 -4.50 -0.96 -40.62
C ASP A 343 -3.57 -0.03 -41.39
N LYS A 344 -2.84 0.85 -40.69
CA LYS A 344 -1.84 1.73 -41.28
C LYS A 344 -0.53 1.02 -41.60
N LEU A 345 -0.21 -0.09 -40.90
CA LEU A 345 1.04 -0.82 -41.06
C LEU A 345 1.16 -1.45 -42.46
N GLU A 346 0.09 -2.09 -42.94
CA GLU A 346 0.03 -2.69 -44.27
C GLU A 346 0.25 -1.64 -45.37
N SER A 347 -0.41 -0.50 -45.27
CA SER A 347 -0.24 0.61 -46.20
C SER A 347 1.18 1.17 -46.18
N ARG A 348 1.83 1.26 -45.03
CA ARG A 348 3.20 1.76 -44.90
C ARG A 348 4.23 0.75 -45.41
N LEU A 349 4.07 -0.53 -45.08
CA LEU A 349 4.93 -1.58 -45.58
C LEU A 349 4.87 -1.66 -47.13
N ASN A 350 3.69 -1.58 -47.70
CA ASN A 350 3.50 -1.55 -49.14
C ASN A 350 4.08 -0.30 -49.85
N ALA A 351 4.20 0.81 -49.13
CA ALA A 351 4.83 2.03 -49.62
C ALA A 351 6.35 2.00 -49.57
N GLU A 352 6.93 1.29 -48.59
CA GLU A 352 8.39 1.21 -48.37
C GLU A 352 9.04 -0.02 -49.06
N ILE A 353 8.28 -1.12 -49.26
CA ILE A 353 8.78 -2.36 -49.85
C ILE A 353 8.32 -2.45 -51.32
N VAL A 354 9.19 -2.09 -52.20
CA VAL A 354 8.95 -2.17 -53.64
C VAL A 354 9.23 -3.60 -54.12
N GLY A 355 8.22 -4.23 -54.77
CA GLY A 355 8.40 -5.50 -55.51
C GLY A 355 7.97 -6.78 -54.78
N GLN A 356 7.47 -6.72 -53.55
CA GLN A 356 7.00 -7.90 -52.79
C GLN A 356 5.52 -7.84 -52.41
N GLN A 357 4.64 -7.40 -53.31
CA GLN A 357 3.20 -7.27 -53.04
C GLN A 357 2.49 -8.57 -52.59
N ARG A 358 3.06 -9.76 -52.86
CA ARG A 358 2.51 -11.05 -52.41
C ARG A 358 2.92 -11.47 -51.00
N ALA A 359 3.93 -10.84 -50.39
CA ALA A 359 4.37 -11.12 -49.02
C ALA A 359 3.52 -10.40 -47.95
N GLY A 360 2.77 -9.37 -48.33
CA GLY A 360 1.93 -8.57 -47.46
C GLY A 360 0.50 -9.09 -47.24
N VAL A 361 0.15 -10.28 -47.78
CA VAL A 361 -1.19 -10.85 -47.51
C VAL A 361 -1.16 -11.65 -46.23
N PRO A 362 -1.80 -11.18 -45.16
CA PRO A 362 -1.88 -11.97 -43.92
C PRO A 362 -2.73 -13.20 -44.18
N ARG A 363 -2.14 -14.39 -44.02
CA ARG A 363 -2.93 -15.61 -43.84
C ARG A 363 -3.69 -15.49 -42.52
N PRO A 364 -5.00 -15.79 -42.47
CA PRO A 364 -5.76 -15.63 -41.28
C PRO A 364 -5.24 -16.58 -40.16
N LEU A 365 -4.87 -16.00 -39.06
CA LEU A 365 -5.00 -16.54 -37.70
C LEU A 365 -4.31 -17.86 -37.35
N ASP A 366 -2.96 -17.96 -37.44
CA ASP A 366 -2.30 -19.03 -36.67
C ASP A 366 -0.92 -18.68 -36.05
N TYR A 367 -0.47 -17.43 -36.10
CA TYR A 367 0.75 -17.02 -35.40
C TYR A 367 0.54 -15.72 -34.63
N PHE A 368 0.12 -15.85 -33.38
CA PHE A 368 0.31 -14.82 -32.39
C PHE A 368 1.80 -14.83 -31.98
N LEU A 369 2.63 -14.16 -32.75
CA LEU A 369 3.96 -13.76 -32.33
C LEU A 369 3.85 -12.30 -31.88
N VAL A 370 3.83 -12.10 -30.55
CA VAL A 370 3.97 -10.80 -29.92
C VAL A 370 5.39 -10.33 -30.11
N PHE A 371 5.64 -9.54 -31.17
CA PHE A 371 6.86 -8.75 -31.28
C PHE A 371 6.58 -7.35 -30.73
N THR A 372 7.26 -6.98 -29.67
CA THR A 372 7.30 -5.60 -29.19
C THR A 372 8.02 -4.72 -30.22
N VAL A 373 7.56 -3.48 -30.38
CA VAL A 373 8.01 -2.50 -31.39
C VAL A 373 9.52 -2.18 -31.32
N HIS A 374 10.22 -2.64 -30.27
CA HIS A 374 11.68 -2.47 -30.15
C HIS A 374 12.49 -3.40 -31.05
N ASP A 375 11.89 -4.51 -31.49
CA ASP A 375 12.61 -5.51 -32.30
C ASP A 375 12.61 -5.22 -33.84
N ILE A 376 11.76 -4.29 -34.29
CA ILE A 376 11.61 -4.03 -35.75
C ILE A 376 12.80 -3.26 -36.29
N SER A 377 13.43 -2.38 -35.53
CA SER A 377 14.63 -1.65 -36.00
C SER A 377 15.85 -2.53 -36.14
N ASP A 378 15.94 -3.64 -35.40
CA ASP A 378 17.03 -4.59 -35.47
C ASP A 378 16.79 -5.74 -36.51
N PHE A 379 15.55 -5.92 -36.95
CA PHE A 379 15.17 -6.99 -37.85
C PHE A 379 15.31 -6.62 -39.33
N VAL A 380 15.15 -5.37 -39.71
CA VAL A 380 15.26 -4.88 -41.07
C VAL A 380 16.65 -5.14 -41.70
N PRO A 381 17.77 -4.92 -40.98
CA PRO A 381 19.10 -5.27 -41.49
C PRO A 381 19.34 -6.76 -41.68
N LYS A 382 18.73 -7.61 -40.85
CA LYS A 382 18.91 -9.08 -40.92
C LYS A 382 18.11 -9.72 -42.05
N ILE A 383 16.96 -9.21 -42.41
CA ILE A 383 16.17 -9.66 -43.55
C ILE A 383 16.92 -9.32 -44.87
N TRP A 384 17.59 -8.17 -44.92
CA TRP A 384 18.39 -7.78 -46.09
C TRP A 384 19.61 -8.67 -46.29
N GLN A 385 20.25 -9.16 -45.21
CA GLN A 385 21.35 -10.13 -45.28
C GLN A 385 20.90 -11.52 -45.75
N ILE A 386 19.69 -11.98 -45.43
CA ILE A 386 19.15 -13.28 -45.82
C ILE A 386 18.77 -13.28 -47.33
N SER A 387 18.31 -12.14 -47.85
CA SER A 387 17.99 -12.02 -49.29
C SER A 387 19.21 -12.05 -50.21
N GLN A 388 20.40 -11.75 -49.70
CA GLN A 388 21.67 -11.81 -50.44
C GLN A 388 22.29 -13.23 -50.47
N LEU A 389 21.80 -14.16 -49.62
CA LEU A 389 22.27 -15.54 -49.56
C LEU A 389 21.44 -16.53 -50.43
N SER A 390 20.38 -16.03 -51.09
CA SER A 390 19.47 -16.83 -51.93
C SER A 390 19.45 -16.40 -53.39
N ALA A 391 20.47 -15.64 -53.85
CA ALA A 391 20.69 -15.30 -55.23
C ALA A 391 21.90 -16.07 -55.83
#